data_a86a69d1d4596b259063d5e7fdc09475
#
_entry.id   a86a69d1d4596b259063d5e7fdc09475
#
_cell.length_a   1.000
_cell.length_b   1.000
_cell.length_c   1.000
_cell.angle_alpha   90.00
_cell.angle_beta   90.00
_cell.angle_gamma   90.00
#
_symmetry.space_group_name_H-M   'P 1'
#
loop_
_entity.id
_entity.type
_entity.pdbx_description
1 polymer ?
#
loop_
_entity_poly.entity_id
_entity_poly.type
_entity_poly.pdbx_seq_one_letter_code
_entity_poly.pdbx_strand_id
1 'polypeptide(L)'
;MKILITGGNGFVGRNLIKTLEKDYDIYSPSSSQLDLTDEKLVEEYLRNKFFDVVIHCAIKGGRRNVQDTAFTLQDNLKMFFNLMNNKDRFDRFINFSSGADFDKTKNVNMMHHNLEESYPISPYDMSKNIISRILKSCQRCYNFRIYGVFGIDEAEDRFITSNIKRYKTYYPIEIHQNRYWDFFYIKDLINIVKYYIDNPKYDLDNEMDLVYQDLLSLKDIGGMINNLDKHTVEVKIDNNTRDLDYLGNKSYGVNLPIELIGLKKGLEEIYNAL
;
A
#
# COMPACT_ATOMS: atom_id res chain seq x y z
N MET A 1 -17.44 -15.40 -6.32
CA MET A 1 -15.99 -15.55 -6.62
C MET A 1 -15.26 -15.89 -5.32
N LYS A 2 -14.27 -16.79 -5.40
CA LYS A 2 -13.42 -17.17 -4.28
C LYS A 2 -12.14 -16.36 -4.30
N ILE A 3 -11.85 -15.66 -3.21
CA ILE A 3 -10.70 -14.76 -3.12
C ILE A 3 -9.83 -15.18 -1.94
N LEU A 4 -8.54 -15.40 -2.19
CA LEU A 4 -7.55 -15.60 -1.14
C LEU A 4 -6.88 -14.26 -0.81
N ILE A 5 -6.98 -13.81 0.44
CA ILE A 5 -6.29 -12.61 0.93
C ILE A 5 -5.23 -13.04 1.93
N THR A 6 -3.96 -12.87 1.59
CA THR A 6 -2.86 -13.10 2.52
C THR A 6 -2.58 -11.85 3.33
N GLY A 7 -2.05 -12.00 4.54
CA GLY A 7 -1.77 -10.84 5.40
C GLY A 7 -3.02 -10.12 5.90
N GLY A 8 -4.14 -10.83 6.09
CA GLY A 8 -5.43 -10.27 6.50
C GLY A 8 -5.43 -9.53 7.83
N ASN A 9 -4.46 -9.77 8.70
CA ASN A 9 -4.31 -9.05 9.98
C ASN A 9 -3.62 -7.66 9.82
N GLY A 10 -3.03 -7.39 8.66
CA GLY A 10 -2.42 -6.09 8.35
C GLY A 10 -3.45 -5.01 8.04
N PHE A 11 -3.03 -3.74 8.02
CA PHE A 11 -3.93 -2.61 7.78
C PHE A 11 -4.70 -2.72 6.45
N VAL A 12 -4.01 -2.96 5.34
CA VAL A 12 -4.64 -3.12 4.03
C VAL A 12 -5.51 -4.38 4.00
N GLY A 13 -4.97 -5.52 4.42
CA GLY A 13 -5.67 -6.81 4.36
C GLY A 13 -6.99 -6.83 5.15
N ARG A 14 -7.00 -6.34 6.41
CA ARG A 14 -8.24 -6.32 7.21
C ARG A 14 -9.31 -5.38 6.65
N ASN A 15 -8.92 -4.25 6.07
CA ASN A 15 -9.86 -3.33 5.43
C ASN A 15 -10.45 -3.92 4.14
N LEU A 16 -9.63 -4.64 3.34
CA LEU A 16 -10.12 -5.41 2.20
C LEU A 16 -11.12 -6.49 2.62
N ILE A 17 -10.77 -7.32 3.62
CA ILE A 17 -11.66 -8.38 4.13
C ILE A 17 -13.00 -7.79 4.54
N LYS A 18 -13.00 -6.80 5.45
CA LYS A 18 -14.20 -6.14 5.99
C LYS A 18 -15.14 -5.61 4.91
N THR A 19 -14.58 -5.20 3.77
CA THR A 19 -15.38 -4.65 2.68
C THR A 19 -15.82 -5.73 1.70
N LEU A 20 -14.89 -6.60 1.31
CA LEU A 20 -15.11 -7.58 0.23
C LEU A 20 -15.93 -8.81 0.68
N GLU A 21 -15.92 -9.18 1.97
CA GLU A 21 -16.67 -10.32 2.51
C GLU A 21 -18.18 -10.22 2.32
N LYS A 22 -18.69 -9.03 2.01
CA LYS A 22 -20.11 -8.79 1.72
C LYS A 22 -20.54 -9.31 0.35
N ASP A 23 -19.59 -9.34 -0.60
CA ASP A 23 -19.87 -9.60 -2.01
C ASP A 23 -19.16 -10.87 -2.53
N TYR A 24 -18.12 -11.35 -1.81
CA TYR A 24 -17.26 -12.45 -2.26
C TYR A 24 -16.99 -13.47 -1.16
N ASP A 25 -16.64 -14.69 -1.57
CA ASP A 25 -16.23 -15.77 -0.68
C ASP A 25 -14.73 -15.59 -0.33
N ILE A 26 -14.46 -15.03 0.85
CA ILE A 26 -13.13 -14.62 1.27
C ILE A 26 -12.46 -15.70 2.12
N TYR A 27 -11.26 -16.07 1.71
CA TYR A 27 -10.34 -16.95 2.44
C TYR A 27 -9.14 -16.12 2.92
N SER A 28 -8.94 -16.03 4.21
CA SER A 28 -7.82 -15.27 4.78
C SER A 28 -7.19 -16.02 5.96
N PRO A 29 -6.37 -17.05 5.67
CA PRO A 29 -5.68 -17.79 6.72
C PRO A 29 -4.68 -16.89 7.45
N SER A 30 -4.60 -17.05 8.77
CA SER A 30 -3.53 -16.45 9.58
C SER A 30 -2.19 -17.13 9.29
N SER A 31 -1.08 -16.48 9.69
CA SER A 31 0.26 -17.08 9.53
C SER A 31 0.44 -18.39 10.31
N SER A 32 -0.34 -18.63 11.36
CA SER A 32 -0.35 -19.89 12.09
C SER A 32 -1.13 -21.01 11.37
N GLN A 33 -2.04 -20.65 10.46
CA GLN A 33 -2.81 -21.57 9.64
C GLN A 33 -2.14 -21.84 8.28
N LEU A 34 -1.42 -20.86 7.77
CA LEU A 34 -0.67 -20.93 6.52
C LEU A 34 0.58 -20.06 6.61
N ASP A 35 1.70 -20.67 6.93
CA ASP A 35 2.99 -20.01 6.80
C ASP A 35 3.39 -19.96 5.33
N LEU A 36 3.32 -18.76 4.74
CA LEU A 36 3.67 -18.57 3.34
C LEU A 36 5.16 -18.76 3.04
N THR A 37 6.03 -18.81 4.07
CA THR A 37 7.46 -19.09 3.89
C THR A 37 7.76 -20.60 3.78
N ASP A 38 6.78 -21.45 4.10
CA ASP A 38 6.87 -22.90 3.95
C ASP A 38 6.22 -23.36 2.62
N GLU A 39 7.04 -23.75 1.68
CA GLU A 39 6.61 -24.17 0.33
C GLU A 39 5.61 -25.34 0.38
N LYS A 40 5.86 -26.34 1.23
CA LYS A 40 5.01 -27.53 1.33
C LYS A 40 3.63 -27.20 1.88
N LEU A 41 3.56 -26.35 2.90
CA LEU A 41 2.29 -25.91 3.47
C LEU A 41 1.47 -25.11 2.45
N VAL A 42 2.12 -24.24 1.65
CA VAL A 42 1.43 -23.49 0.60
C VAL A 42 0.92 -24.42 -0.50
N GLU A 43 1.74 -25.36 -0.97
CA GLU A 43 1.31 -26.36 -1.95
C GLU A 43 0.14 -27.20 -1.44
N GLU A 44 0.21 -27.70 -0.22
CA GLU A 44 -0.89 -28.48 0.40
C GLU A 44 -2.16 -27.66 0.54
N TYR A 45 -2.04 -26.41 0.99
CA TYR A 45 -3.19 -25.54 1.15
C TYR A 45 -3.90 -25.27 -0.16
N LEU A 46 -3.17 -25.12 -1.27
CA LEU A 46 -3.71 -24.78 -2.58
C LEU A 46 -4.09 -26.01 -3.42
N ARG A 47 -3.55 -27.22 -3.13
CA ARG A 47 -3.64 -28.43 -3.96
C ARG A 47 -5.02 -28.75 -4.51
N ASN A 48 -6.06 -28.62 -3.70
CA ASN A 48 -7.44 -28.97 -4.08
C ASN A 48 -8.36 -27.74 -4.10
N LYS A 49 -7.80 -26.55 -4.23
CA LYS A 49 -8.53 -25.30 -4.28
C LYS A 49 -8.20 -24.55 -5.57
N PHE A 50 -9.17 -23.78 -6.02
CA PHE A 50 -8.95 -22.80 -7.07
C PHE A 50 -9.54 -21.48 -6.61
N PHE A 51 -8.80 -20.40 -6.77
CA PHE A 51 -9.22 -19.04 -6.43
C PHE A 51 -9.37 -18.19 -7.70
N ASP A 52 -10.43 -17.41 -7.78
CA ASP A 52 -10.59 -16.44 -8.87
C ASP A 52 -9.54 -15.33 -8.77
N VAL A 53 -9.18 -14.94 -7.53
CA VAL A 53 -8.18 -13.91 -7.25
C VAL A 53 -7.37 -14.26 -6.01
N VAL A 54 -6.07 -14.06 -6.07
CA VAL A 54 -5.18 -13.98 -4.88
C VAL A 54 -4.77 -12.54 -4.67
N ILE A 55 -5.02 -12.00 -3.48
CA ILE A 55 -4.60 -10.64 -3.07
C ILE A 55 -3.49 -10.79 -2.04
N HIS A 56 -2.28 -10.42 -2.41
CA HIS A 56 -1.09 -10.61 -1.58
C HIS A 56 -0.78 -9.35 -0.77
N CYS A 57 -1.27 -9.32 0.49
CA CYS A 57 -0.97 -8.26 1.46
C CYS A 57 0.07 -8.67 2.50
N ALA A 58 0.47 -9.95 2.54
CA ALA A 58 1.45 -10.42 3.50
C ALA A 58 2.83 -9.84 3.18
N ILE A 59 3.46 -9.25 4.19
CA ILE A 59 4.78 -8.62 4.07
C ILE A 59 5.48 -8.59 5.43
N LYS A 60 6.79 -8.75 5.44
CA LYS A 60 7.66 -8.49 6.60
C LYS A 60 8.49 -7.24 6.38
N GLY A 61 8.77 -6.50 7.45
CA GLY A 61 9.62 -5.30 7.40
C GLY A 61 8.91 -4.03 6.95
N GLY A 62 9.71 -3.02 6.55
CA GLY A 62 9.24 -1.71 6.12
C GLY A 62 8.62 -0.85 7.24
N ARG A 63 8.86 -1.17 8.50
CA ARG A 63 8.39 -0.41 9.66
C ARG A 63 9.44 0.62 10.10
N ARG A 64 9.01 1.84 10.43
CA ARG A 64 9.90 2.96 10.76
C ARG A 64 10.88 2.65 11.89
N ASN A 65 10.47 1.89 12.89
CA ASN A 65 11.24 1.65 14.13
C ASN A 65 11.79 0.23 14.24
N VAL A 66 11.80 -0.53 13.15
CA VAL A 66 12.30 -1.91 13.11
C VAL A 66 13.30 -2.02 11.97
N GLN A 67 14.50 -2.43 12.28
CA GLN A 67 15.54 -2.64 11.28
C GLN A 67 15.22 -3.88 10.45
N ASP A 68 15.20 -3.72 9.13
CA ASP A 68 15.07 -4.82 8.19
C ASP A 68 16.39 -5.61 8.13
N THR A 69 16.27 -6.92 8.03
CA THR A 69 17.41 -7.85 7.97
C THR A 69 17.40 -8.64 6.66
N ALA A 70 18.45 -9.40 6.39
CA ALA A 70 18.50 -10.32 5.27
C ALA A 70 17.32 -11.32 5.29
N PHE A 71 16.82 -11.70 6.47
CA PHE A 71 15.62 -12.52 6.60
C PHE A 71 14.36 -11.82 6.11
N THR A 72 14.28 -10.48 6.23
CA THR A 72 13.16 -9.71 5.67
C THR A 72 13.08 -9.89 4.15
N LEU A 73 14.20 -9.76 3.45
CA LEU A 73 14.28 -10.02 2.00
C LEU A 73 13.92 -11.47 1.68
N GLN A 74 14.56 -12.43 2.36
CA GLN A 74 14.36 -13.86 2.12
C GLN A 74 12.90 -14.27 2.31
N ASP A 75 12.28 -13.86 3.40
CA ASP A 75 10.92 -14.25 3.74
C ASP A 75 9.90 -13.64 2.77
N ASN A 76 10.07 -12.37 2.39
CA ASN A 76 9.20 -11.73 1.41
C ASN A 76 9.28 -12.41 0.05
N LEU A 77 10.47 -12.78 -0.40
CA LEU A 77 10.64 -13.52 -1.65
C LEU A 77 10.09 -14.95 -1.56
N LYS A 78 10.29 -15.66 -0.44
CA LYS A 78 9.68 -16.99 -0.24
C LYS A 78 8.16 -16.93 -0.28
N MET A 79 7.54 -16.00 0.45
CA MET A 79 6.08 -15.84 0.45
C MET A 79 5.54 -15.62 -0.97
N PHE A 80 6.21 -14.75 -1.73
CA PHE A 80 5.84 -14.47 -3.10
C PHE A 80 6.02 -15.69 -4.02
N PHE A 81 7.21 -16.31 -4.03
CA PHE A 81 7.49 -17.44 -4.92
C PHE A 81 6.66 -18.67 -4.59
N ASN A 82 6.40 -18.96 -3.31
CA ASN A 82 5.57 -20.07 -2.92
C ASN A 82 4.12 -19.92 -3.44
N LEU A 83 3.59 -18.69 -3.50
CA LEU A 83 2.32 -18.44 -4.18
C LEU A 83 2.45 -18.58 -5.70
N MET A 84 3.48 -17.97 -6.31
CA MET A 84 3.65 -17.97 -7.77
C MET A 84 3.99 -19.33 -8.35
N ASN A 85 4.66 -20.22 -7.61
CA ASN A 85 4.89 -21.62 -8.00
C ASN A 85 3.57 -22.43 -8.11
N ASN A 86 2.49 -21.91 -7.51
CA ASN A 86 1.14 -22.47 -7.60
C ASN A 86 0.20 -21.60 -8.46
N LYS A 87 0.75 -20.92 -9.48
CA LYS A 87 -0.02 -20.00 -10.35
C LYS A 87 -1.19 -20.68 -11.09
N ASP A 88 -1.14 -22.00 -11.30
CA ASP A 88 -2.21 -22.80 -11.87
C ASP A 88 -3.43 -22.95 -10.93
N ARG A 89 -3.33 -22.53 -9.67
CA ARG A 89 -4.39 -22.60 -8.65
C ARG A 89 -5.19 -21.32 -8.51
N PHE A 90 -4.88 -20.30 -9.29
CA PHE A 90 -5.65 -19.06 -9.30
C PHE A 90 -5.59 -18.35 -10.66
N ASP A 91 -6.62 -17.56 -10.93
CA ASP A 91 -6.74 -16.86 -12.20
C ASP A 91 -5.95 -15.54 -12.19
N ARG A 92 -6.12 -14.72 -11.16
CA ARG A 92 -5.52 -13.38 -11.05
C ARG A 92 -4.73 -13.23 -9.76
N PHE A 93 -3.68 -12.39 -9.84
CA PHE A 93 -2.85 -12.06 -8.68
C PHE A 93 -2.77 -10.53 -8.53
N ILE A 94 -3.13 -10.02 -7.36
CA ILE A 94 -3.00 -8.61 -7.02
C ILE A 94 -1.95 -8.48 -5.92
N ASN A 95 -0.89 -7.72 -6.17
CA ASN A 95 0.18 -7.44 -5.23
C ASN A 95 0.19 -5.96 -4.85
N PHE A 96 0.53 -5.67 -3.60
CA PHE A 96 0.80 -4.32 -3.17
C PHE A 96 2.30 -4.12 -3.07
N SER A 97 2.83 -3.30 -3.96
CA SER A 97 4.18 -2.81 -3.89
C SER A 97 4.25 -1.45 -3.18
N SER A 98 5.32 -0.75 -3.34
CA SER A 98 5.60 0.49 -2.65
C SER A 98 6.47 1.41 -3.50
N GLY A 99 6.47 2.70 -3.24
CA GLY A 99 7.54 3.59 -3.70
C GLY A 99 8.94 3.13 -3.27
N ALA A 100 9.02 2.18 -2.35
CA ALA A 100 10.25 1.47 -1.98
C ALA A 100 10.83 0.57 -3.10
N ASP A 101 10.09 0.35 -4.19
CA ASP A 101 10.64 -0.23 -5.42
C ASP A 101 11.83 0.58 -5.97
N PHE A 102 11.90 1.85 -5.60
CA PHE A 102 12.89 2.80 -6.08
C PHE A 102 13.93 3.14 -5.01
N ASP A 103 15.10 3.64 -5.47
CA ASP A 103 16.18 4.05 -4.60
C ASP A 103 15.82 5.32 -3.81
N LYS A 104 15.50 5.13 -2.52
CA LYS A 104 15.12 6.21 -1.59
C LYS A 104 16.31 7.07 -1.11
N THR A 105 17.52 6.82 -1.54
CA THR A 105 18.67 7.73 -1.34
C THR A 105 18.61 8.94 -2.27
N LYS A 106 17.65 8.96 -3.19
CA LYS A 106 17.33 10.03 -4.14
C LYS A 106 15.87 10.40 -4.03
N ASN A 107 15.48 11.51 -4.66
CA ASN A 107 14.07 11.83 -4.82
C ASN A 107 13.36 10.70 -5.58
N VAL A 108 12.36 10.09 -4.97
CA VAL A 108 11.42 9.21 -5.67
C VAL A 108 10.35 10.11 -6.27
N ASN A 109 10.41 10.34 -7.58
CA ASN A 109 9.49 11.21 -8.31
C ASN A 109 9.40 10.74 -9.79
N MET A 110 8.58 11.42 -10.58
CA MET A 110 8.31 11.06 -11.98
C MET A 110 9.55 10.83 -12.85
N MET A 111 10.67 11.49 -12.56
CA MET A 111 11.90 11.38 -13.38
C MET A 111 12.75 10.15 -13.04
N HIS A 112 12.54 9.53 -11.88
CA HIS A 112 13.35 8.42 -11.39
C HIS A 112 12.56 7.10 -11.27
N HIS A 113 11.43 6.98 -11.97
CA HIS A 113 10.57 5.78 -11.99
C HIS A 113 11.03 4.74 -13.02
N ASN A 114 12.33 4.57 -13.19
CA ASN A 114 12.84 3.43 -13.93
C ASN A 114 13.16 2.27 -12.97
N LEU A 115 12.27 1.29 -12.95
CA LEU A 115 12.41 0.12 -12.08
C LEU A 115 13.69 -0.68 -12.39
N GLU A 116 14.09 -0.71 -13.66
CA GLU A 116 15.25 -1.49 -14.13
C GLU A 116 16.59 -0.82 -13.74
N GLU A 117 16.59 0.48 -13.55
CA GLU A 117 17.76 1.27 -13.11
C GLU A 117 17.76 1.54 -11.61
N SER A 118 16.74 1.09 -10.90
CA SER A 118 16.63 1.27 -9.45
C SER A 118 17.20 0.07 -8.69
N TYR A 119 18.10 0.35 -7.75
CA TYR A 119 18.78 -0.66 -6.93
C TYR A 119 18.64 -0.31 -5.45
N PRO A 120 17.49 -0.56 -4.83
CA PRO A 120 17.29 -0.29 -3.41
C PRO A 120 18.27 -1.08 -2.54
N ILE A 121 18.75 -0.47 -1.46
CA ILE A 121 19.77 -1.06 -0.59
C ILE A 121 19.15 -1.83 0.58
N SER A 122 18.00 -1.37 1.09
CA SER A 122 17.41 -2.04 2.26
C SER A 122 16.77 -3.38 1.86
N PRO A 123 16.82 -4.41 2.72
CA PRO A 123 16.26 -5.73 2.44
C PRO A 123 14.77 -5.71 2.08
N TYR A 124 13.99 -4.88 2.75
CA TYR A 124 12.57 -4.69 2.42
C TYR A 124 12.40 -4.07 1.03
N ASP A 125 13.08 -2.96 0.75
CA ASP A 125 12.97 -2.24 -0.51
C ASP A 125 13.42 -3.13 -1.69
N MET A 126 14.52 -3.87 -1.50
CA MET A 126 15.02 -4.84 -2.47
C MET A 126 13.99 -5.95 -2.77
N SER A 127 13.30 -6.46 -1.73
CA SER A 127 12.24 -7.45 -1.94
C SER A 127 11.09 -6.91 -2.80
N LYS A 128 10.67 -5.66 -2.55
CA LYS A 128 9.64 -5.00 -3.34
C LYS A 128 10.07 -4.80 -4.79
N ASN A 129 11.28 -4.30 -5.03
CA ASN A 129 11.83 -4.11 -6.37
C ASN A 129 11.90 -5.42 -7.17
N ILE A 130 12.43 -6.50 -6.57
CA ILE A 130 12.53 -7.81 -7.24
C ILE A 130 11.13 -8.34 -7.62
N ILE A 131 10.17 -8.31 -6.69
CA ILE A 131 8.79 -8.75 -6.93
C ILE A 131 8.16 -7.92 -8.06
N SER A 132 8.31 -6.60 -8.04
CA SER A 132 7.76 -5.71 -9.06
C SER A 132 8.34 -6.00 -10.46
N ARG A 133 9.65 -6.25 -10.57
CA ARG A 133 10.28 -6.64 -11.85
C ARG A 133 9.71 -7.94 -12.40
N ILE A 134 9.47 -8.93 -11.54
CA ILE A 134 8.90 -10.22 -11.96
C ILE A 134 7.45 -10.03 -12.43
N LEU A 135 6.65 -9.28 -11.68
CA LEU A 135 5.24 -9.06 -12.00
C LEU A 135 5.02 -8.27 -13.29
N LYS A 136 5.96 -7.41 -13.69
CA LYS A 136 5.89 -6.61 -14.91
C LYS A 136 5.63 -7.45 -16.17
N SER A 137 6.17 -8.67 -16.22
CA SER A 137 5.98 -9.60 -17.35
C SER A 137 5.00 -10.73 -17.06
N CYS A 138 4.35 -10.74 -15.89
CA CYS A 138 3.41 -11.77 -15.52
C CYS A 138 2.00 -11.43 -16.00
N GLN A 139 1.41 -12.30 -16.82
CA GLN A 139 0.04 -12.10 -17.28
C GLN A 139 -0.96 -12.26 -16.13
N ARG A 140 -1.98 -11.39 -16.08
CA ARG A 140 -3.04 -11.36 -15.07
C ARG A 140 -2.51 -11.18 -13.64
N CYS A 141 -1.35 -10.55 -13.53
CA CYS A 141 -0.75 -10.13 -12.29
C CYS A 141 -0.73 -8.60 -12.25
N TYR A 142 -1.25 -8.03 -11.20
CA TYR A 142 -1.41 -6.59 -11.03
C TYR A 142 -0.60 -6.12 -9.83
N ASN A 143 0.17 -5.07 -10.01
CA ASN A 143 1.08 -4.56 -9.01
C ASN A 143 0.77 -3.09 -8.68
N PHE A 144 0.21 -2.82 -7.51
CA PHE A 144 -0.17 -1.48 -7.07
C PHE A 144 0.86 -0.91 -6.11
N ARG A 145 1.51 0.20 -6.49
CA ARG A 145 2.50 0.88 -5.65
C ARG A 145 1.84 1.85 -4.70
N ILE A 146 2.13 1.68 -3.43
CA ILE A 146 1.68 2.54 -2.34
C ILE A 146 2.86 3.40 -1.86
N TYR A 147 2.66 4.71 -1.77
CA TYR A 147 3.63 5.66 -1.21
C TYR A 147 3.29 5.97 0.26
N GLY A 148 2.05 6.21 0.52
CA GLY A 148 1.46 6.29 1.85
C GLY A 148 -0.02 5.91 1.77
N VAL A 149 -0.46 4.94 2.55
CA VAL A 149 -1.87 4.59 2.67
C VAL A 149 -2.35 5.00 4.05
N PHE A 150 -3.52 5.62 4.11
CA PHE A 150 -4.11 6.11 5.35
C PHE A 150 -5.60 5.76 5.43
N GLY A 151 -6.14 5.72 6.64
CA GLY A 151 -7.55 5.41 6.86
C GLY A 151 -7.88 5.18 8.33
N ILE A 152 -9.15 4.90 8.62
CA ILE A 152 -9.62 4.51 9.94
C ILE A 152 -8.91 3.20 10.34
N ASP A 153 -8.52 3.08 11.59
CA ASP A 153 -7.78 1.94 12.15
C ASP A 153 -6.31 1.81 11.65
N GLU A 154 -5.75 2.86 11.03
CA GLU A 154 -4.31 2.95 10.81
C GLU A 154 -3.56 3.04 12.14
N ALA A 155 -2.29 2.62 12.16
CA ALA A 155 -1.45 2.73 13.35
C ALA A 155 -1.34 4.19 13.83
N GLU A 156 -1.42 4.41 15.13
CA GLU A 156 -1.53 5.74 15.75
C GLU A 156 -0.32 6.64 15.54
N ASP A 157 0.85 6.05 15.30
CA ASP A 157 2.12 6.74 15.06
C ASP A 157 2.31 7.19 13.60
N ARG A 158 1.33 6.89 12.72
CA ARG A 158 1.40 7.32 11.31
C ARG A 158 1.02 8.79 11.18
N PHE A 159 1.65 9.45 10.21
CA PHE A 159 1.62 10.91 10.05
C PHE A 159 0.22 11.51 10.09
N ILE A 160 -0.72 10.98 9.31
CA ILE A 160 -2.09 11.53 9.23
C ILE A 160 -2.83 11.28 10.54
N THR A 161 -2.86 10.04 11.02
CA THR A 161 -3.61 9.68 12.23
C THR A 161 -3.07 10.38 13.47
N SER A 162 -1.75 10.44 13.65
CA SER A 162 -1.13 11.12 14.80
C SER A 162 -1.44 12.62 14.79
N ASN A 163 -1.35 13.27 13.63
CA ASN A 163 -1.58 14.71 13.53
C ASN A 163 -3.07 15.09 13.64
N ILE A 164 -4.00 14.26 13.19
CA ILE A 164 -5.43 14.48 13.43
C ILE A 164 -5.73 14.35 14.94
N LYS A 165 -5.16 13.36 15.64
CA LYS A 165 -5.30 13.23 17.11
C LYS A 165 -4.74 14.44 17.84
N ARG A 166 -3.56 14.91 17.45
CA ARG A 166 -2.95 16.13 18.02
C ARG A 166 -3.84 17.35 17.81
N TYR A 167 -4.31 17.55 16.58
CA TYR A 167 -5.21 18.64 16.23
C TYR A 167 -6.48 18.61 17.10
N LYS A 168 -7.13 17.44 17.26
CA LYS A 168 -8.34 17.30 18.11
C LYS A 168 -8.09 17.63 19.58
N THR A 169 -6.85 17.48 20.04
CA THR A 169 -6.45 17.76 21.43
C THR A 169 -5.71 19.10 21.58
N TYR A 170 -5.80 19.99 20.59
CA TYR A 170 -5.20 21.33 20.58
C TYR A 170 -3.65 21.33 20.67
N TYR A 171 -3.00 20.23 20.31
CA TYR A 171 -1.55 20.16 20.17
C TYR A 171 -1.10 20.55 18.77
N PRO A 172 0.12 21.13 18.61
CA PRO A 172 0.66 21.43 17.29
C PRO A 172 0.70 20.21 16.37
N ILE A 173 0.43 20.43 15.08
CA ILE A 173 0.71 19.44 14.03
C ILE A 173 2.21 19.33 13.88
N GLU A 174 2.77 18.13 13.97
CA GLU A 174 4.22 17.89 13.91
C GLU A 174 4.65 17.34 12.57
N ILE A 175 5.65 17.99 11.98
CA ILE A 175 6.33 17.58 10.76
C ILE A 175 7.82 17.55 11.09
N HIS A 176 8.41 16.36 11.11
CA HIS A 176 9.83 16.24 11.40
C HIS A 176 10.68 16.98 10.36
N GLN A 177 10.38 16.75 9.07
CA GLN A 177 11.05 17.40 7.94
C GLN A 177 10.09 17.51 6.77
N ASN A 178 9.96 18.70 6.17
CA ASN A 178 9.00 18.91 5.10
C ASN A 178 9.50 18.33 3.78
N ARG A 179 8.59 17.64 3.07
CA ARG A 179 8.81 17.08 1.73
C ARG A 179 7.47 16.87 1.04
N TYR A 180 7.48 16.64 -0.26
CA TYR A 180 6.32 16.14 -0.97
C TYR A 180 6.17 14.63 -0.75
N TRP A 181 4.92 14.20 -0.46
CA TRP A 181 4.62 12.80 -0.19
C TRP A 181 3.19 12.48 -0.62
N ASP A 182 3.03 11.45 -1.44
CA ASP A 182 1.72 10.97 -1.84
C ASP A 182 1.09 10.10 -0.74
N PHE A 183 -0.13 10.48 -0.35
CA PHE A 183 -1.00 9.70 0.52
C PHE A 183 -2.26 9.30 -0.23
N PHE A 184 -2.66 8.03 -0.09
CA PHE A 184 -3.81 7.47 -0.75
C PHE A 184 -4.80 6.88 0.26
N TYR A 185 -6.09 7.20 0.11
CA TYR A 185 -7.11 6.79 1.07
C TYR A 185 -7.43 5.30 0.91
N ILE A 186 -7.55 4.59 2.03
CA ILE A 186 -7.76 3.13 2.02
C ILE A 186 -9.04 2.71 1.29
N LYS A 187 -10.12 3.49 1.37
CA LYS A 187 -11.35 3.15 0.66
C LYS A 187 -11.21 3.28 -0.84
N ASP A 188 -10.43 4.24 -1.33
CA ASP A 188 -10.13 4.37 -2.75
C ASP A 188 -9.28 3.20 -3.26
N LEU A 189 -8.28 2.77 -2.47
CA LEU A 189 -7.53 1.55 -2.76
C LEU A 189 -8.46 0.35 -2.89
N ILE A 190 -9.41 0.18 -1.96
CA ILE A 190 -10.37 -0.93 -1.99
C ILE A 190 -11.27 -0.85 -3.22
N ASN A 191 -11.74 0.35 -3.60
CA ASN A 191 -12.56 0.56 -4.81
C ASN A 191 -11.79 0.16 -6.08
N ILE A 192 -10.50 0.48 -6.15
CA ILE A 192 -9.62 0.04 -7.25
C ILE A 192 -9.52 -1.48 -7.27
N VAL A 193 -9.21 -2.11 -6.15
CA VAL A 193 -9.12 -3.58 -6.05
C VAL A 193 -10.43 -4.22 -6.48
N LYS A 194 -11.56 -3.71 -6.01
CA LYS A 194 -12.89 -4.20 -6.40
C LYS A 194 -13.12 -4.07 -7.90
N TYR A 195 -12.73 -2.95 -8.51
CA TYR A 195 -12.80 -2.77 -9.95
C TYR A 195 -12.02 -3.85 -10.72
N TYR A 196 -10.79 -4.16 -10.28
CA TYR A 196 -9.96 -5.23 -10.88
C TYR A 196 -10.55 -6.63 -10.66
N ILE A 197 -11.24 -6.86 -9.55
CA ILE A 197 -11.96 -8.11 -9.29
C ILE A 197 -13.14 -8.27 -10.25
N ASP A 198 -13.95 -7.21 -10.42
CA ASP A 198 -15.22 -7.26 -11.18
C ASP A 198 -15.00 -7.21 -12.69
N ASN A 199 -13.84 -6.80 -13.17
CA ASN A 199 -13.53 -6.62 -14.59
C ASN A 199 -12.44 -7.57 -15.12
N PRO A 200 -12.65 -8.90 -15.08
CA PRO A 200 -11.62 -9.90 -15.41
C PRO A 200 -11.27 -9.97 -16.90
N LYS A 201 -12.06 -9.40 -17.78
CA LYS A 201 -11.95 -9.55 -19.23
C LYS A 201 -11.22 -8.40 -19.92
N TYR A 202 -10.90 -7.36 -19.17
CA TYR A 202 -10.31 -6.16 -19.75
C TYR A 202 -8.80 -6.22 -19.69
N ASP A 203 -8.19 -5.56 -20.64
CA ASP A 203 -6.77 -5.30 -20.69
C ASP A 203 -6.48 -4.17 -19.67
N LEU A 204 -6.39 -4.57 -18.39
CA LEU A 204 -6.13 -3.67 -17.29
C LEU A 204 -4.63 -3.49 -17.13
N ASP A 205 -4.21 -2.29 -16.77
CA ASP A 205 -2.82 -1.98 -16.52
C ASP A 205 -2.24 -2.90 -15.43
N ASN A 206 -1.13 -3.56 -15.74
CA ASN A 206 -0.47 -4.46 -14.80
C ASN A 206 0.22 -3.73 -13.65
N GLU A 207 0.54 -2.46 -13.82
CA GLU A 207 1.18 -1.61 -12.83
C GLU A 207 0.37 -0.33 -12.63
N MET A 208 0.24 0.10 -11.40
CA MET A 208 -0.43 1.36 -11.05
C MET A 208 0.19 1.97 -9.81
N ASP A 209 0.43 3.28 -9.86
CA ASP A 209 0.79 4.07 -8.69
C ASP A 209 -0.49 4.59 -8.02
N LEU A 210 -0.70 4.22 -6.76
CA LEU A 210 -1.87 4.68 -6.00
C LEU A 210 -1.61 6.10 -5.49
N VAL A 211 -1.93 7.06 -6.35
CA VAL A 211 -1.69 8.50 -6.13
C VAL A 211 -2.84 9.34 -6.66
N TYR A 212 -3.06 10.49 -6.04
CA TYR A 212 -3.94 11.53 -6.58
C TYR A 212 -3.15 12.48 -7.49
N GLN A 213 -3.85 13.34 -8.23
CA GLN A 213 -3.21 14.28 -9.16
C GLN A 213 -2.52 15.46 -8.46
N ASP A 214 -2.97 15.81 -7.27
CA ASP A 214 -2.41 16.93 -6.51
C ASP A 214 -0.99 16.64 -6.04
N LEU A 215 -0.14 17.66 -6.09
CA LEU A 215 1.22 17.63 -5.54
C LEU A 215 1.19 18.34 -4.19
N LEU A 216 1.24 17.57 -3.11
CA LEU A 216 1.12 18.09 -1.75
C LEU A 216 2.34 17.75 -0.90
N SER A 217 2.84 18.77 -0.19
CA SER A 217 3.85 18.57 0.84
C SER A 217 3.20 18.17 2.17
N LEU A 218 3.99 17.64 3.11
CA LEU A 218 3.50 17.37 4.47
C LEU A 218 2.94 18.63 5.15
N LYS A 219 3.51 19.81 4.83
CA LYS A 219 3.00 21.09 5.32
C LYS A 219 1.62 21.42 4.75
N ASP A 220 1.38 21.15 3.46
CA ASP A 220 0.07 21.36 2.83
C ASP A 220 -0.98 20.45 3.47
N ILE A 221 -0.64 19.19 3.71
CA ILE A 221 -1.51 18.24 4.41
C ILE A 221 -1.77 18.69 5.86
N GLY A 222 -0.76 19.21 6.55
CA GLY A 222 -0.92 19.83 7.86
C GLY A 222 -1.91 21.02 7.83
N GLY A 223 -1.84 21.83 6.79
CA GLY A 223 -2.82 22.90 6.54
C GLY A 223 -4.23 22.38 6.29
N MET A 224 -4.36 21.27 5.54
CA MET A 224 -5.67 20.61 5.34
C MET A 224 -6.24 20.09 6.66
N ILE A 225 -5.42 19.51 7.53
CA ILE A 225 -5.82 19.06 8.87
C ILE A 225 -6.31 20.24 9.71
N ASN A 226 -5.63 21.39 9.66
CA ASN A 226 -6.05 22.63 10.33
C ASN A 226 -7.40 23.19 9.85
N ASN A 227 -7.86 22.75 8.69
CA ASN A 227 -9.14 23.19 8.12
C ASN A 227 -10.29 22.19 8.37
N LEU A 228 -10.07 21.16 9.21
CA LEU A 228 -11.10 20.16 9.51
C LEU A 228 -12.17 20.67 10.49
N ASP A 229 -11.84 21.68 11.30
CA ASP A 229 -12.77 22.32 12.24
C ASP A 229 -12.46 23.84 12.36
N LYS A 230 -13.17 24.53 13.27
CA LYS A 230 -13.09 25.99 13.42
C LYS A 230 -11.84 26.50 14.14
N HIS A 231 -11.16 25.64 14.90
CA HIS A 231 -9.91 26.02 15.58
C HIS A 231 -8.70 25.80 14.68
N THR A 232 -7.60 26.43 15.02
CA THR A 232 -6.31 26.23 14.35
C THR A 232 -5.24 25.96 15.39
N VAL A 233 -4.25 25.15 15.03
CA VAL A 233 -3.06 24.90 15.82
C VAL A 233 -1.81 25.23 15.00
N GLU A 234 -0.69 25.39 15.66
CA GLU A 234 0.60 25.59 14.98
C GLU A 234 0.94 24.36 14.12
N VAL A 235 1.48 24.59 12.93
CA VAL A 235 2.13 23.54 12.11
C VAL A 235 3.65 23.68 12.35
N LYS A 236 4.15 22.83 13.25
CA LYS A 236 5.55 22.84 13.66
C LYS A 236 6.38 21.95 12.73
N ILE A 237 7.47 22.52 12.19
CA ILE A 237 8.46 21.78 11.39
C ILE A 237 9.76 21.75 12.20
N ASP A 238 10.22 20.53 12.60
CA ASP A 238 11.38 20.39 13.47
C ASP A 238 12.69 20.70 12.75
N ASN A 239 12.81 20.28 11.50
CA ASN A 239 13.98 20.52 10.66
C ASN A 239 13.59 21.30 9.40
N ASN A 240 14.14 22.51 9.25
CA ASN A 240 13.87 23.41 8.14
C ASN A 240 14.54 23.01 6.81
N THR A 241 15.45 22.05 6.81
CA THR A 241 15.98 21.49 5.56
C THR A 241 14.90 20.64 4.89
N ARG A 242 14.79 20.73 3.56
CA ARG A 242 13.86 19.88 2.81
C ARG A 242 14.40 18.47 2.73
N ASP A 243 13.56 17.48 2.98
CA ASP A 243 13.88 16.06 2.80
C ASP A 243 13.61 15.62 1.35
N LEU A 244 14.07 14.42 1.02
CA LEU A 244 13.84 13.79 -0.28
C LEU A 244 12.35 13.50 -0.49
N ASP A 245 11.84 13.82 -1.67
CA ASP A 245 10.45 13.61 -2.04
C ASP A 245 10.15 12.11 -2.21
N TYR A 246 8.90 11.73 -1.91
CA TYR A 246 8.42 10.36 -2.02
C TYR A 246 7.06 10.35 -2.73
N LEU A 247 7.14 10.41 -4.05
CA LEU A 247 6.01 10.63 -4.95
C LEU A 247 5.89 9.51 -5.97
N GLY A 248 4.66 9.15 -6.31
CA GLY A 248 4.37 8.29 -7.42
C GLY A 248 4.36 9.03 -8.76
N ASN A 249 4.41 8.25 -9.81
CA ASN A 249 4.29 8.77 -11.16
C ASN A 249 2.82 8.92 -11.53
N LYS A 250 2.36 10.16 -11.67
CA LYS A 250 0.97 10.49 -12.01
C LYS A 250 0.52 9.91 -13.36
N SER A 251 1.46 9.65 -14.29
CA SER A 251 1.17 9.01 -15.57
C SER A 251 0.81 7.52 -15.42
N TYR A 252 1.29 6.87 -14.36
CA TYR A 252 0.89 5.52 -13.94
C TYR A 252 -0.18 5.56 -12.85
N GLY A 253 -0.74 6.73 -12.57
CA GLY A 253 -1.80 6.93 -11.59
C GLY A 253 -3.13 6.31 -12.00
N VAL A 254 -4.11 6.45 -11.13
CA VAL A 254 -5.43 5.86 -11.32
C VAL A 254 -6.12 6.46 -12.55
N ASN A 255 -6.27 5.65 -13.59
CA ASN A 255 -7.01 5.99 -14.81
C ASN A 255 -8.13 4.96 -15.04
N LEU A 256 -9.07 4.89 -14.12
CA LEU A 256 -10.19 3.98 -14.14
C LEU A 256 -11.50 4.77 -14.14
N PRO A 257 -12.59 4.22 -14.71
CA PRO A 257 -13.90 4.88 -14.72
C PRO A 257 -14.60 4.74 -13.35
N ILE A 258 -13.90 5.11 -12.28
CA ILE A 258 -14.39 5.10 -10.91
C ILE A 258 -14.19 6.49 -10.28
N GLU A 259 -15.12 6.91 -9.44
CA GLU A 259 -14.98 8.13 -8.67
C GLU A 259 -14.17 7.85 -7.41
N LEU A 260 -13.10 8.62 -7.21
CA LEU A 260 -12.27 8.56 -6.01
C LEU A 260 -12.83 9.50 -4.94
N ILE A 261 -12.82 9.04 -3.70
CA ILE A 261 -13.20 9.84 -2.52
C ILE A 261 -12.23 11.01 -2.32
N GLY A 262 -10.95 10.73 -2.49
CA GLY A 262 -9.88 11.72 -2.42
C GLY A 262 -9.33 11.97 -1.02
N LEU A 263 -8.17 12.64 -0.98
CA LEU A 263 -7.44 12.91 0.25
C LEU A 263 -8.27 13.73 1.25
N LYS A 264 -8.86 14.84 0.80
CA LYS A 264 -9.60 15.76 1.67
C LYS A 264 -10.73 15.08 2.41
N LYS A 265 -11.59 14.39 1.68
CA LYS A 265 -12.73 13.68 2.28
C LYS A 265 -12.27 12.51 3.16
N GLY A 266 -11.18 11.83 2.80
CA GLY A 266 -10.56 10.82 3.65
C GLY A 266 -10.08 11.39 5.00
N LEU A 267 -9.48 12.59 5.02
CA LEU A 267 -9.10 13.29 6.25
C LEU A 267 -10.33 13.64 7.11
N GLU A 268 -11.41 14.15 6.49
CA GLU A 268 -12.67 14.46 7.16
C GLU A 268 -13.29 13.20 7.80
N GLU A 269 -13.29 12.07 7.10
CA GLU A 269 -13.82 10.81 7.62
C GLU A 269 -13.02 10.30 8.83
N ILE A 270 -11.69 10.38 8.78
CA ILE A 270 -10.85 10.00 9.93
C ILE A 270 -11.08 10.93 11.12
N TYR A 271 -11.12 12.25 10.87
CA TYR A 271 -11.40 13.23 11.91
C TYR A 271 -12.72 12.94 12.64
N ASN A 272 -13.77 12.58 11.90
CA ASN A 272 -15.07 12.27 12.47
C ASN A 272 -15.12 10.91 13.19
N ALA A 273 -14.22 9.99 12.86
CA ALA A 273 -14.16 8.65 13.46
C ALA A 273 -13.30 8.58 14.74
N LEU A 274 -12.34 9.49 14.92
CA LEU A 274 -11.46 9.61 16.08
C LEU A 274 -12.10 10.49 17.16
#